data_b8c77101115648c564d6fe827b1549c3
#
_entry.id   b8c77101115648c564d6fe827b1549c3
#
_cell.length_a   1.000
_cell.length_b   1.000
_cell.length_c   1.000
_cell.angle_alpha   90.00
_cell.angle_beta   90.00
_cell.angle_gamma   90.00
#
_symmetry.space_group_name_H-M   'P 1'
#
loop_
_entity.id
_entity.type
_entity.pdbx_description
1 polymer ?
#
loop_
_entity_poly.entity_id
_entity_poly.type
_entity_poly.pdbx_seq_one_letter_code
_entity_poly.pdbx_strand_id
1 'polypeptide(L)'
;VNRFEFNYRQINFFKSEIEILMQDIKKYQKENKKVVILSGGKEAAEKIKQLLAEYEIQSVNIITGGLSSGFESYDLNLVVISMADAFEGTVKKRRASSTFRQGEKIVFADLKPGDFVVHKTHGIGEFVGVNTIEADGVTKDYIKIKYKNDDMLYVPTSNLDNVRKYVGGGDTAPRLNKLGSKEWSNTKARVKKNLREVAKDLIELYAKRQKIKGYAFTPDTDWQKQFEEEFPYQETDDQLRCIEEVKKDMEMSRPMDRLLCGDVGYGKTEVAIRAAFKAVMDHKQVAYLVPTTVLASQQYESFKKRMENFAINVELLNRFRTKKEQNEVIKKLKLGEVDVVIGTHRILSEDVSFKDLGLLIIDEEHRFGVKDKEKIKKLKASVDVLTMTATPIPRTLHMSILGVRDMSVIYEPPQNRRPVQTYVLEYDREVIKEAITK
;
A
#
# COMPACT_ATOMS: atom_id res chain seq x y z
N VAL A 1 -24.49 -36.06 -16.75
CA VAL A 1 -24.40 -34.86 -15.91
C VAL A 1 -25.30 -33.81 -16.55
N ASN A 2 -26.39 -33.46 -15.91
CA ASN A 2 -27.27 -32.40 -16.41
C ASN A 2 -26.53 -31.07 -16.27
N ARG A 3 -26.35 -30.37 -17.39
CA ARG A 3 -25.71 -29.06 -17.46
C ARG A 3 -26.81 -28.01 -17.38
N PHE A 4 -26.78 -27.15 -16.37
CA PHE A 4 -27.68 -26.03 -16.24
C PHE A 4 -26.90 -24.75 -16.60
N GLU A 5 -27.41 -23.99 -17.54
CA GLU A 5 -26.89 -22.65 -17.88
C GLU A 5 -27.79 -21.61 -17.23
N PHE A 6 -27.22 -20.66 -16.50
CA PHE A 6 -27.91 -19.56 -15.87
C PHE A 6 -27.47 -18.24 -16.50
N ASN A 7 -28.43 -17.47 -17.06
CA ASN A 7 -28.17 -16.13 -17.53
C ASN A 7 -28.26 -15.14 -16.37
N TYR A 8 -27.11 -14.73 -15.85
CA TYR A 8 -27.03 -13.72 -14.81
C TYR A 8 -25.94 -12.70 -15.09
N ARG A 9 -26.14 -11.48 -14.57
CA ARG A 9 -25.17 -10.39 -14.59
C ARG A 9 -24.86 -10.00 -13.15
N GLN A 10 -23.57 -9.85 -12.81
CA GLN A 10 -23.18 -9.29 -11.53
C GLN A 10 -23.52 -7.79 -11.53
N ILE A 11 -24.11 -7.32 -10.44
CA ILE A 11 -24.46 -5.91 -10.28
C ILE A 11 -23.37 -5.29 -9.43
N ASN A 12 -22.65 -4.32 -9.99
CA ASN A 12 -21.72 -3.47 -9.26
C ASN A 12 -22.43 -2.17 -8.92
N PHE A 13 -22.96 -2.06 -7.71
CA PHE A 13 -23.53 -0.79 -7.23
C PHE A 13 -22.40 0.15 -6.83
N PHE A 14 -22.55 1.41 -7.19
CA PHE A 14 -21.64 2.46 -6.77
C PHE A 14 -21.70 2.60 -5.25
N LYS A 15 -20.56 2.36 -4.60
CA LYS A 15 -20.37 2.53 -3.15
C LYS A 15 -20.73 3.97 -2.79
N SER A 16 -21.66 4.14 -1.85
CA SER A 16 -21.98 5.37 -1.11
C SER A 16 -23.04 6.34 -1.64
N GLU A 17 -23.69 6.14 -2.75
CA GLU A 17 -24.75 7.05 -3.20
C GLU A 17 -26.12 6.40 -3.07
N ILE A 18 -26.74 6.56 -1.89
CA ILE A 18 -28.09 6.05 -1.57
C ILE A 18 -29.12 6.49 -2.62
N GLU A 19 -29.02 7.71 -3.12
CA GLU A 19 -29.93 8.25 -4.13
C GLU A 19 -29.89 7.47 -5.44
N ILE A 20 -28.70 7.09 -5.91
CA ILE A 20 -28.52 6.30 -7.13
C ILE A 20 -29.12 4.90 -6.94
N LEU A 21 -28.87 4.27 -5.80
CA LEU A 21 -29.45 2.97 -5.47
C LEU A 21 -30.98 3.02 -5.50
N MET A 22 -31.58 4.07 -4.92
CA MET A 22 -33.03 4.24 -4.91
C MET A 22 -33.61 4.48 -6.32
N GLN A 23 -32.87 5.21 -7.16
CA GLN A 23 -33.24 5.39 -8.57
C GLN A 23 -33.16 4.08 -9.37
N ASP A 24 -32.12 3.29 -9.15
CA ASP A 24 -31.97 1.99 -9.79
C ASP A 24 -33.06 1.00 -9.36
N ILE A 25 -33.43 0.98 -8.08
CA ILE A 25 -34.54 0.16 -7.59
C ILE A 25 -35.84 0.57 -8.28
N LYS A 26 -36.14 1.87 -8.38
CA LYS A 26 -37.32 2.37 -9.11
C LYS A 26 -37.30 1.98 -10.60
N LYS A 27 -36.14 1.99 -11.23
CA LYS A 27 -35.95 1.56 -12.60
C LYS A 27 -36.25 0.06 -12.76
N TYR A 28 -35.71 -0.79 -11.90
CA TYR A 28 -35.97 -2.23 -11.94
C TYR A 28 -37.44 -2.56 -11.71
N GLN A 29 -38.13 -1.82 -10.84
CA GLN A 29 -39.58 -1.98 -10.66
C GLN A 29 -40.39 -1.59 -11.91
N LYS A 30 -40.00 -0.50 -12.62
CA LYS A 30 -40.61 -0.12 -13.90
C LYS A 30 -40.38 -1.19 -14.98
N GLU A 31 -39.29 -1.92 -14.92
CA GLU A 31 -38.96 -3.03 -15.80
C GLU A 31 -39.66 -4.36 -15.38
N ASN A 32 -40.57 -4.32 -14.41
CA ASN A 32 -41.29 -5.50 -13.87
C ASN A 32 -40.34 -6.56 -13.25
N LYS A 33 -39.16 -6.17 -12.75
CA LYS A 33 -38.24 -7.07 -12.08
C LYS A 33 -38.57 -7.18 -10.59
N LYS A 34 -38.42 -8.38 -10.03
CA LYS A 34 -38.52 -8.62 -8.59
C LYS A 34 -37.24 -8.16 -7.93
N VAL A 35 -37.33 -7.23 -6.99
CA VAL A 35 -36.12 -6.73 -6.25
C VAL A 35 -36.12 -7.35 -4.87
N VAL A 36 -34.99 -7.96 -4.54
CA VAL A 36 -34.69 -8.54 -3.22
C VAL A 36 -33.44 -7.88 -2.64
N ILE A 37 -33.54 -7.37 -1.41
CA ILE A 37 -32.40 -6.80 -0.69
C ILE A 37 -32.00 -7.77 0.43
N LEU A 38 -30.72 -8.16 0.43
CA LEU A 38 -30.14 -8.97 1.49
C LEU A 38 -29.55 -8.06 2.55
N SER A 39 -30.17 -8.00 3.71
CA SER A 39 -29.69 -7.25 4.87
C SER A 39 -28.79 -8.10 5.74
N GLY A 40 -27.62 -7.61 6.11
CA GLY A 40 -26.67 -8.35 6.97
C GLY A 40 -27.16 -8.64 8.38
N GLY A 41 -28.33 -8.09 8.80
CA GLY A 41 -28.91 -8.28 10.11
C GLY A 41 -30.25 -7.56 10.28
N LYS A 42 -30.94 -7.81 11.40
CA LYS A 42 -32.27 -7.25 11.67
C LYS A 42 -32.27 -5.72 11.77
N GLU A 43 -31.27 -5.13 12.43
CA GLU A 43 -31.14 -3.68 12.54
C GLU A 43 -30.93 -2.99 11.18
N ALA A 44 -30.15 -3.62 10.32
CA ALA A 44 -29.92 -3.12 8.96
C ALA A 44 -31.22 -3.25 8.12
N ALA A 45 -31.99 -4.31 8.31
CA ALA A 45 -33.28 -4.47 7.63
C ALA A 45 -34.26 -3.34 7.98
N GLU A 46 -34.34 -2.93 9.24
CA GLU A 46 -35.20 -1.83 9.67
C GLU A 46 -34.78 -0.47 9.10
N LYS A 47 -33.47 -0.19 9.06
CA LYS A 47 -32.95 1.02 8.41
C LYS A 47 -33.27 1.08 6.93
N ILE A 48 -33.14 -0.06 6.23
CA ILE A 48 -33.50 -0.14 4.80
C ILE A 48 -34.99 0.10 4.59
N LYS A 49 -35.86 -0.45 5.43
CA LYS A 49 -37.29 -0.19 5.36
C LYS A 49 -37.62 1.29 5.52
N GLN A 50 -36.97 1.97 6.46
CA GLN A 50 -37.14 3.42 6.66
C GLN A 50 -36.71 4.21 5.42
N LEU A 51 -35.53 3.90 4.85
CA LEU A 51 -35.04 4.53 3.64
C LEU A 51 -35.96 4.29 2.43
N LEU A 52 -36.44 3.06 2.23
CA LEU A 52 -37.38 2.76 1.14
C LEU A 52 -38.68 3.53 1.30
N ALA A 53 -39.17 3.72 2.53
CA ALA A 53 -40.35 4.50 2.83
C ALA A 53 -40.15 6.01 2.55
N GLU A 54 -38.96 6.57 2.91
CA GLU A 54 -38.59 7.97 2.60
C GLU A 54 -38.58 8.26 1.09
N TYR A 55 -38.18 7.28 0.29
CA TYR A 55 -38.13 7.40 -1.19
C TYR A 55 -39.40 6.89 -1.87
N GLU A 56 -40.49 6.60 -1.11
CA GLU A 56 -41.77 6.09 -1.61
C GLU A 56 -41.65 4.82 -2.48
N ILE A 57 -40.70 3.94 -2.13
CA ILE A 57 -40.50 2.66 -2.83
C ILE A 57 -41.25 1.55 -2.09
N GLN A 58 -42.19 0.92 -2.79
CA GLN A 58 -42.94 -0.21 -2.27
C GLN A 58 -42.58 -1.51 -3.00
N SER A 59 -43.02 -2.66 -2.46
CA SER A 59 -42.84 -3.99 -3.11
C SER A 59 -41.42 -4.45 -3.29
N VAL A 60 -40.51 -4.14 -2.30
CA VAL A 60 -39.16 -4.69 -2.22
C VAL A 60 -39.09 -5.72 -1.10
N ASN A 61 -38.62 -6.91 -1.42
CA ASN A 61 -38.43 -7.97 -0.39
C ASN A 61 -37.11 -7.79 0.33
N ILE A 62 -37.15 -7.67 1.65
CA ILE A 62 -35.95 -7.59 2.50
C ILE A 62 -35.79 -8.91 3.23
N ILE A 63 -34.66 -9.58 2.99
CA ILE A 63 -34.34 -10.88 3.59
C ILE A 63 -33.07 -10.74 4.42
N THR A 64 -33.04 -11.32 5.60
CA THR A 64 -31.84 -11.37 6.43
C THR A 64 -30.87 -12.41 5.86
N GLY A 65 -29.73 -11.97 5.37
CA GLY A 65 -28.70 -12.81 4.75
C GLY A 65 -27.64 -11.95 4.08
N GLY A 66 -26.61 -12.55 3.53
CA GLY A 66 -25.54 -11.83 2.83
C GLY A 66 -24.98 -12.66 1.67
N LEU A 67 -24.69 -12.00 0.58
CA LEU A 67 -23.88 -12.48 -0.52
C LEU A 67 -22.65 -11.59 -0.64
N SER A 68 -21.61 -12.09 -1.26
CA SER A 68 -20.38 -11.31 -1.54
C SER A 68 -20.61 -10.20 -2.55
N SER A 69 -21.61 -10.35 -3.45
CA SER A 69 -22.04 -9.35 -4.44
C SER A 69 -23.48 -9.60 -4.86
N GLY A 70 -24.17 -8.56 -5.28
CA GLY A 70 -25.49 -8.65 -5.88
C GLY A 70 -25.45 -9.16 -7.32
N PHE A 71 -26.60 -9.62 -7.81
CA PHE A 71 -26.75 -10.10 -9.20
C PHE A 71 -28.14 -9.83 -9.77
N GLU A 72 -28.20 -9.76 -11.08
CA GLU A 72 -29.41 -9.72 -11.87
C GLU A 72 -29.56 -11.02 -12.65
N SER A 73 -30.68 -11.71 -12.51
CA SER A 73 -31.02 -12.88 -13.30
C SER A 73 -32.10 -12.53 -14.34
N TYR A 74 -31.76 -12.70 -15.60
CA TYR A 74 -32.70 -12.44 -16.71
C TYR A 74 -33.78 -13.52 -16.80
N ASP A 75 -33.43 -14.76 -16.52
CA ASP A 75 -34.33 -15.90 -16.60
C ASP A 75 -35.46 -15.86 -15.54
N LEU A 76 -35.10 -15.28 -14.36
CA LEU A 76 -36.05 -15.19 -13.24
C LEU A 76 -36.66 -13.81 -13.05
N ASN A 77 -36.32 -12.85 -13.89
CA ASN A 77 -36.72 -11.44 -13.72
C ASN A 77 -36.42 -10.94 -12.29
N LEU A 78 -35.26 -11.34 -11.73
CA LEU A 78 -34.88 -11.14 -10.34
C LEU A 78 -33.64 -10.30 -10.23
N VAL A 79 -33.69 -9.30 -9.36
CA VAL A 79 -32.50 -8.49 -8.95
C VAL A 79 -32.27 -8.72 -7.47
N VAL A 80 -31.09 -9.20 -7.12
CA VAL A 80 -30.65 -9.39 -5.73
C VAL A 80 -29.57 -8.37 -5.41
N ILE A 81 -29.84 -7.51 -4.43
CA ILE A 81 -28.92 -6.48 -3.95
C ILE A 81 -28.35 -6.95 -2.62
N SER A 82 -27.03 -7.01 -2.50
CA SER A 82 -26.36 -7.34 -1.24
C SER A 82 -26.03 -6.06 -0.46
N MET A 83 -26.20 -6.10 0.87
CA MET A 83 -25.80 -5.00 1.75
C MET A 83 -24.30 -4.68 1.65
N ALA A 84 -23.46 -5.66 1.30
CA ALA A 84 -22.04 -5.43 1.05
C ALA A 84 -21.79 -4.46 -0.11
N ASP A 85 -22.72 -4.44 -1.09
CA ASP A 85 -22.62 -3.55 -2.25
C ASP A 85 -23.22 -2.16 -1.97
N ALA A 86 -24.21 -2.08 -1.05
CA ALA A 86 -25.00 -0.87 -0.85
C ALA A 86 -24.54 0.02 0.31
N PHE A 87 -23.91 -0.55 1.35
CA PHE A 87 -23.65 0.16 2.61
C PHE A 87 -22.30 -0.21 3.27
N GLU A 88 -21.20 -0.20 2.55
CA GLU A 88 -19.88 -0.50 3.12
C GLU A 88 -19.41 0.47 4.23
N GLY A 89 -20.19 1.48 4.58
CA GLY A 89 -19.89 2.49 5.61
C GLY A 89 -20.37 2.19 7.04
N THR A 90 -21.23 1.18 7.29
CA THR A 90 -21.88 1.04 8.61
C THR A 90 -21.71 -0.30 9.32
N VAL A 91 -21.04 -1.27 8.75
CA VAL A 91 -20.75 -2.54 9.42
C VAL A 91 -19.28 -2.64 9.74
N LYS A 92 -18.88 -2.33 10.98
CA LYS A 92 -17.58 -2.74 11.53
C LYS A 92 -17.50 -4.27 11.44
N LYS A 93 -16.98 -4.81 10.33
CA LYS A 93 -16.46 -6.17 10.31
C LYS A 93 -15.35 -6.22 11.36
N ARG A 94 -15.54 -6.97 12.46
CA ARG A 94 -14.42 -7.47 13.26
C ARG A 94 -13.52 -8.25 12.31
N ARG A 95 -12.54 -7.56 11.74
CA ARG A 95 -11.44 -8.21 11.03
C ARG A 95 -10.67 -8.99 12.09
N ALA A 96 -10.70 -10.30 11.97
CA ALA A 96 -9.64 -11.11 12.55
C ALA A 96 -8.32 -10.47 12.09
N SER A 97 -7.44 -10.15 13.04
CA SER A 97 -6.13 -9.58 12.77
C SER A 97 -5.45 -10.41 11.68
N SER A 98 -5.38 -9.85 10.47
CA SER A 98 -4.60 -10.45 9.41
C SER A 98 -3.14 -10.21 9.77
N THR A 99 -2.55 -11.17 10.46
CA THR A 99 -1.12 -11.34 10.50
C THR A 99 -0.59 -11.17 9.07
N PHE A 100 0.30 -10.24 8.92
CA PHE A 100 1.07 -9.90 7.73
C PHE A 100 1.33 -11.15 6.86
N ARG A 101 0.60 -11.33 5.78
CA ARG A 101 0.87 -12.37 4.78
C ARG A 101 1.60 -11.74 3.61
N GLN A 102 2.92 -11.79 3.68
CA GLN A 102 3.80 -11.54 2.55
C GLN A 102 3.53 -12.57 1.43
N GLY A 103 3.28 -12.05 0.24
CA GLY A 103 3.21 -12.79 -1.01
C GLY A 103 1.78 -13.06 -1.47
N GLU A 104 1.56 -12.77 -2.74
CA GLU A 104 0.32 -13.09 -3.43
C GLU A 104 -0.12 -14.52 -3.11
N LYS A 105 -1.32 -14.68 -2.57
CA LYS A 105 -1.96 -15.99 -2.55
C LYS A 105 -2.07 -16.42 -4.00
N ILE A 106 -1.44 -17.52 -4.35
CA ILE A 106 -1.68 -18.16 -5.63
C ILE A 106 -3.17 -18.50 -5.65
N VAL A 107 -3.92 -17.76 -6.45
CA VAL A 107 -5.23 -18.23 -6.87
C VAL A 107 -4.93 -19.43 -7.76
N PHE A 108 -5.52 -20.57 -7.48
CA PHE A 108 -5.30 -21.85 -8.14
C PHE A 108 -5.35 -21.79 -9.68
N ALA A 109 -6.00 -20.75 -10.22
CA ALA A 109 -6.16 -20.48 -11.65
C ALA A 109 -4.86 -20.01 -12.36
N ASP A 110 -3.82 -19.59 -11.63
CA ASP A 110 -2.65 -18.94 -12.22
C ASP A 110 -1.45 -19.87 -12.47
N LEU A 111 -1.50 -21.13 -12.00
CA LEU A 111 -0.44 -22.11 -12.22
C LEU A 111 -0.71 -22.98 -13.46
N LYS A 112 0.23 -22.95 -14.40
CA LYS A 112 0.20 -23.80 -15.60
C LYS A 112 1.21 -24.94 -15.42
N PRO A 113 0.92 -26.18 -15.92
CA PRO A 113 1.91 -27.24 -15.97
C PRO A 113 3.19 -26.74 -16.65
N GLY A 114 4.35 -27.00 -16.03
CA GLY A 114 5.64 -26.47 -16.46
C GLY A 114 6.10 -25.22 -15.70
N ASP A 115 5.22 -24.57 -14.93
CA ASP A 115 5.62 -23.44 -14.08
C ASP A 115 6.53 -23.90 -12.93
N PHE A 116 7.57 -23.12 -12.65
CA PHE A 116 8.40 -23.36 -11.47
C PHE A 116 7.72 -22.81 -10.21
N VAL A 117 7.74 -23.60 -9.14
CA VAL A 117 7.15 -23.25 -7.84
C VAL A 117 8.18 -23.46 -6.73
N VAL A 118 8.02 -22.70 -5.66
CA VAL A 118 8.86 -22.79 -4.46
C VAL A 118 8.03 -23.32 -3.31
N HIS A 119 8.36 -24.50 -2.82
CA HIS A 119 7.78 -25.04 -1.59
C HIS A 119 8.60 -24.55 -0.38
N LYS A 120 7.94 -24.07 0.67
CA LYS A 120 8.58 -23.50 1.88
C LYS A 120 9.65 -24.38 2.49
N THR A 121 9.44 -25.70 2.47
CA THR A 121 10.33 -26.69 3.09
C THR A 121 11.24 -27.38 2.07
N HIS A 122 10.77 -27.66 0.85
CA HIS A 122 11.44 -28.51 -0.13
C HIS A 122 12.13 -27.72 -1.24
N GLY A 123 11.92 -26.41 -1.35
CA GLY A 123 12.59 -25.56 -2.34
C GLY A 123 11.92 -25.56 -3.70
N ILE A 124 12.72 -25.36 -4.75
CA ILE A 124 12.24 -25.17 -6.12
C ILE A 124 11.91 -26.51 -6.77
N GLY A 125 10.68 -26.60 -7.28
CA GLY A 125 10.17 -27.69 -8.10
C GLY A 125 9.38 -27.18 -9.29
N GLU A 126 8.96 -28.06 -10.17
CA GLU A 126 8.14 -27.79 -11.35
C GLU A 126 6.70 -28.27 -11.09
N PHE A 127 5.74 -27.41 -11.31
CA PHE A 127 4.33 -27.78 -11.20
C PHE A 127 3.90 -28.65 -12.38
N VAL A 128 3.39 -29.84 -12.11
CA VAL A 128 2.98 -30.81 -13.13
C VAL A 128 1.47 -30.77 -13.36
N GLY A 129 0.69 -30.47 -12.31
CA GLY A 129 -0.76 -30.48 -12.39
C GLY A 129 -1.41 -30.78 -11.05
N VAL A 130 -2.71 -31.00 -11.06
CA VAL A 130 -3.52 -31.38 -9.91
C VAL A 130 -4.00 -32.79 -10.07
N ASN A 131 -3.85 -33.60 -9.04
CA ASN A 131 -4.33 -34.97 -8.97
C ASN A 131 -5.33 -35.11 -7.82
N THR A 132 -6.46 -35.67 -8.14
CA THR A 132 -7.45 -36.05 -7.13
C THR A 132 -7.11 -37.45 -6.61
N ILE A 133 -6.88 -37.59 -5.31
CA ILE A 133 -6.54 -38.86 -4.67
C ILE A 133 -7.64 -39.18 -3.67
N GLU A 134 -8.19 -40.38 -3.78
CA GLU A 134 -9.14 -40.96 -2.83
C GLU A 134 -8.36 -41.79 -1.81
N ALA A 135 -8.41 -41.39 -0.53
CA ALA A 135 -7.83 -42.11 0.59
C ALA A 135 -8.83 -42.15 1.72
N ASP A 136 -9.06 -43.34 2.29
CA ASP A 136 -9.99 -43.57 3.40
C ASP A 136 -11.43 -43.08 3.15
N GLY A 137 -11.92 -43.20 1.90
CA GLY A 137 -13.27 -42.75 1.51
C GLY A 137 -13.43 -41.22 1.38
N VAL A 138 -12.34 -40.47 1.48
CA VAL A 138 -12.33 -39.00 1.30
C VAL A 138 -11.53 -38.61 0.06
N THR A 139 -12.18 -37.96 -0.87
CA THR A 139 -11.55 -37.42 -2.11
C THR A 139 -10.91 -36.08 -1.80
N LYS A 140 -9.60 -35.96 -2.04
CA LYS A 140 -8.86 -34.70 -1.87
C LYS A 140 -8.02 -34.38 -3.10
N ASP A 141 -7.95 -33.10 -3.42
CA ASP A 141 -7.11 -32.60 -4.49
C ASP A 141 -5.71 -32.26 -3.99
N TYR A 142 -4.70 -32.71 -4.74
CA TYR A 142 -3.29 -32.51 -4.45
C TYR A 142 -2.62 -31.80 -5.64
N ILE A 143 -1.77 -30.83 -5.32
CA ILE A 143 -0.81 -30.27 -6.29
C ILE A 143 0.33 -31.26 -6.41
N LYS A 144 0.65 -31.63 -7.67
CA LYS A 144 1.78 -32.46 -8.01
C LYS A 144 2.96 -31.59 -8.44
N ILE A 145 4.07 -31.69 -7.70
CA ILE A 145 5.29 -30.92 -7.94
C ILE A 145 6.43 -31.91 -8.21
N LYS A 146 7.12 -31.70 -9.34
CA LYS A 146 8.28 -32.50 -9.75
C LYS A 146 9.56 -31.85 -9.25
N TYR A 147 10.44 -32.63 -8.66
CA TYR A 147 11.76 -32.25 -8.16
C TYR A 147 12.88 -32.92 -8.98
N LYS A 148 14.14 -32.66 -8.59
CA LYS A 148 15.30 -33.30 -9.22
C LYS A 148 15.20 -34.82 -9.10
N ASN A 149 15.66 -35.57 -10.11
CA ASN A 149 15.59 -37.01 -10.24
C ASN A 149 14.16 -37.56 -10.38
N ASP A 150 13.24 -36.74 -10.91
CA ASP A 150 11.83 -37.11 -11.10
C ASP A 150 11.06 -37.44 -9.81
N ASP A 151 11.59 -37.04 -8.64
CA ASP A 151 10.89 -37.17 -7.36
C ASP A 151 9.62 -36.35 -7.40
N MET A 152 8.49 -36.89 -6.89
CA MET A 152 7.19 -36.24 -6.88
C MET A 152 6.75 -35.89 -5.47
N LEU A 153 6.31 -34.64 -5.26
CA LEU A 153 5.68 -34.20 -4.02
C LEU A 153 4.20 -33.90 -4.29
N TYR A 154 3.33 -34.46 -3.46
CA TYR A 154 1.90 -34.19 -3.46
C TYR A 154 1.56 -33.28 -2.30
N VAL A 155 1.12 -32.05 -2.58
CA VAL A 155 0.75 -31.06 -1.57
C VAL A 155 -0.78 -30.92 -1.56
N PRO A 156 -1.47 -31.19 -0.44
CA PRO A 156 -2.90 -31.00 -0.35
C PRO A 156 -3.28 -29.54 -0.66
N THR A 157 -4.39 -29.33 -1.33
CA THR A 157 -4.89 -27.97 -1.66
C THR A 157 -5.18 -27.13 -0.42
N SER A 158 -5.41 -27.76 0.75
CA SER A 158 -5.50 -27.08 2.05
C SER A 158 -4.16 -26.44 2.50
N ASN A 159 -3.03 -26.88 1.96
CA ASN A 159 -1.68 -26.45 2.34
C ASN A 159 -1.00 -25.60 1.26
N LEU A 160 -1.78 -24.96 0.39
CA LEU A 160 -1.30 -24.07 -0.68
C LEU A 160 -0.47 -22.88 -0.18
N ASP A 161 -0.67 -22.44 1.04
CA ASP A 161 0.12 -21.40 1.68
C ASP A 161 1.63 -21.72 1.75
N ASN A 162 2.01 -22.99 1.59
CA ASN A 162 3.40 -23.45 1.56
C ASN A 162 4.03 -23.46 0.16
N VAL A 163 3.25 -23.19 -0.90
CA VAL A 163 3.72 -23.19 -2.30
C VAL A 163 3.53 -21.79 -2.89
N ARG A 164 4.54 -21.31 -3.61
CA ARG A 164 4.51 -20.02 -4.30
C ARG A 164 5.06 -20.17 -5.72
N LYS A 165 4.56 -19.39 -6.66
CA LYS A 165 5.15 -19.30 -7.99
C LYS A 165 6.59 -18.78 -7.89
N TYR A 166 7.51 -19.42 -8.60
CA TYR A 166 8.89 -18.94 -8.67
C TYR A 166 8.95 -17.68 -9.55
N VAL A 167 9.48 -16.61 -9.00
CA VAL A 167 9.74 -15.36 -9.72
C VAL A 167 11.26 -15.20 -9.80
N GLY A 168 11.84 -15.55 -10.92
CA GLY A 168 13.28 -15.43 -11.17
C GLY A 168 13.63 -14.21 -12.01
N GLY A 169 14.79 -13.63 -11.79
CA GLY A 169 15.28 -12.44 -12.50
C GLY A 169 16.13 -12.72 -13.75
N GLY A 170 15.91 -13.80 -14.49
CA GLY A 170 16.69 -14.11 -15.69
C GLY A 170 16.05 -15.17 -16.58
N ASP A 171 16.48 -15.23 -17.86
CA ASP A 171 15.98 -16.16 -18.90
C ASP A 171 16.40 -17.62 -18.70
N THR A 172 17.11 -17.96 -17.64
CA THR A 172 17.56 -19.32 -17.36
C THR A 172 16.63 -20.02 -16.38
N ALA A 173 16.16 -21.21 -16.75
CA ALA A 173 15.35 -22.06 -15.89
C ALA A 173 16.08 -22.34 -14.55
N PRO A 174 15.40 -22.24 -13.40
CA PRO A 174 16.02 -22.52 -12.11
C PRO A 174 16.36 -24.00 -11.98
N ARG A 175 17.42 -24.30 -11.22
CA ARG A 175 17.75 -25.70 -10.91
C ARG A 175 16.75 -26.25 -9.89
N LEU A 176 16.16 -27.41 -10.21
CA LEU A 176 15.29 -28.11 -9.28
C LEU A 176 16.08 -28.62 -8.07
N ASN A 177 15.51 -28.46 -6.88
CA ASN A 177 16.08 -29.03 -5.67
C ASN A 177 15.85 -30.56 -5.59
N LYS A 178 16.70 -31.25 -4.83
CA LYS A 178 16.50 -32.67 -4.52
C LYS A 178 15.57 -32.79 -3.30
N LEU A 179 14.51 -33.60 -3.44
CA LEU A 179 13.56 -33.84 -2.35
C LEU A 179 14.26 -34.53 -1.17
N GLY A 180 13.97 -34.12 0.06
CA GLY A 180 14.55 -34.68 1.29
C GLY A 180 16.02 -34.28 1.55
N SER A 181 16.65 -33.49 0.68
CA SER A 181 18.03 -33.03 0.88
C SER A 181 18.12 -31.78 1.76
N LYS A 182 19.31 -31.54 2.32
CA LYS A 182 19.60 -30.30 3.09
C LYS A 182 19.92 -29.10 2.19
N GLU A 183 19.89 -29.24 0.85
CA GLU A 183 20.27 -28.17 -0.09
C GLU A 183 19.44 -26.88 0.13
N TRP A 184 18.14 -27.02 0.24
CA TRP A 184 17.24 -25.85 0.44
C TRP A 184 17.44 -25.21 1.81
N SER A 185 17.59 -26.01 2.87
CA SER A 185 17.86 -25.49 4.20
C SER A 185 19.21 -24.79 4.27
N ASN A 186 20.24 -25.31 3.61
CA ASN A 186 21.57 -24.70 3.50
C ASN A 186 21.51 -23.38 2.68
N THR A 187 20.75 -23.37 1.59
CA THR A 187 20.54 -22.16 0.79
C THR A 187 19.85 -21.08 1.63
N LYS A 188 18.79 -21.42 2.36
CA LYS A 188 18.13 -20.47 3.29
C LYS A 188 19.08 -19.99 4.38
N ALA A 189 19.87 -20.87 4.98
CA ALA A 189 20.81 -20.51 6.02
C ALA A 189 21.92 -19.57 5.49
N ARG A 190 22.47 -19.84 4.30
CA ARG A 190 23.47 -18.99 3.62
C ARG A 190 22.90 -17.60 3.32
N VAL A 191 21.69 -17.53 2.73
CA VAL A 191 21.04 -16.25 2.47
C VAL A 191 20.79 -15.48 3.76
N LYS A 192 20.32 -16.16 4.82
CA LYS A 192 20.10 -15.56 6.13
C LYS A 192 21.40 -15.05 6.77
N LYS A 193 22.51 -15.79 6.60
CA LYS A 193 23.83 -15.35 7.07
C LYS A 193 24.32 -14.10 6.33
N ASN A 194 24.27 -14.12 4.99
CA ASN A 194 24.66 -12.97 4.18
C ASN A 194 23.81 -11.73 4.48
N LEU A 195 22.51 -11.91 4.70
CA LEU A 195 21.61 -10.81 5.11
C LEU A 195 21.98 -10.25 6.49
N ARG A 196 22.36 -11.12 7.44
CA ARG A 196 22.83 -10.68 8.76
C ARG A 196 24.14 -9.90 8.69
N GLU A 197 25.09 -10.32 7.85
CA GLU A 197 26.36 -9.61 7.65
C GLU A 197 26.13 -8.21 7.05
N VAL A 198 25.28 -8.11 6.00
CA VAL A 198 24.91 -6.82 5.41
C VAL A 198 24.13 -5.94 6.40
N ALA A 199 23.31 -6.56 7.25
CA ALA A 199 22.54 -5.84 8.26
C ALA A 199 23.41 -5.40 9.46
N LYS A 200 24.55 -6.04 9.73
CA LYS A 200 25.36 -5.77 10.91
C LYS A 200 25.82 -4.31 11.01
N ASP A 201 26.39 -3.77 9.94
CA ASP A 201 26.83 -2.36 9.89
C ASP A 201 25.65 -1.39 10.07
N LEU A 202 24.51 -1.77 9.54
CA LEU A 202 23.27 -1.00 9.67
C LEU A 202 22.71 -1.10 11.09
N ILE A 203 22.69 -2.30 11.68
CA ILE A 203 22.25 -2.53 13.07
C ILE A 203 23.13 -1.72 14.03
N GLU A 204 24.45 -1.68 13.83
CA GLU A 204 25.35 -0.87 14.66
C GLU A 204 25.06 0.63 14.54
N LEU A 205 24.78 1.10 13.31
CA LEU A 205 24.38 2.49 13.08
C LEU A 205 23.07 2.84 13.80
N TYR A 206 22.08 1.96 13.72
CA TYR A 206 20.79 2.14 14.38
C TYR A 206 20.90 2.03 15.91
N ALA A 207 21.69 1.08 16.42
CA ALA A 207 21.93 0.95 17.85
C ALA A 207 22.66 2.19 18.43
N LYS A 208 23.58 2.79 17.67
CA LYS A 208 24.17 4.08 18.03
C LYS A 208 23.13 5.19 18.05
N ARG A 209 22.25 5.24 17.04
CA ARG A 209 21.19 6.24 16.92
C ARG A 209 20.14 6.16 18.03
N GLN A 210 19.76 4.94 18.45
CA GLN A 210 18.84 4.74 19.58
C GLN A 210 19.38 5.26 20.92
N LYS A 211 20.71 5.41 21.05
CA LYS A 211 21.35 5.97 22.25
C LYS A 211 21.49 7.49 22.22
N ILE A 212 21.26 8.12 21.06
CA ILE A 212 21.34 9.57 20.91
C ILE A 212 20.03 10.16 21.40
N LYS A 213 20.10 11.20 22.21
CA LYS A 213 18.93 11.98 22.62
C LYS A 213 18.50 12.85 21.43
N GLY A 214 17.31 12.60 20.90
CA GLY A 214 16.65 13.41 19.88
C GLY A 214 15.90 14.60 20.45
N TYR A 215 15.30 15.36 19.58
CA TYR A 215 14.31 16.37 19.95
C TYR A 215 12.94 15.68 20.07
N ALA A 216 12.25 15.88 21.19
CA ALA A 216 10.89 15.41 21.35
C ALA A 216 9.95 16.56 21.00
N PHE A 217 9.22 16.42 19.89
CA PHE A 217 8.25 17.42 19.44
C PHE A 217 7.08 17.49 20.40
N THR A 218 6.48 18.67 20.50
CA THR A 218 5.32 18.91 21.36
C THR A 218 4.08 18.15 20.83
N PRO A 219 3.13 17.75 21.70
CA PRO A 219 1.84 17.21 21.26
C PRO A 219 1.11 18.19 20.33
N ASP A 220 0.17 17.66 19.54
CA ASP A 220 -0.55 18.45 18.55
C ASP A 220 -1.22 19.68 19.16
N THR A 221 -0.91 20.83 18.59
CA THR A 221 -1.54 22.11 18.92
C THR A 221 -2.88 22.27 18.20
N ASP A 222 -3.67 23.27 18.58
CA ASP A 222 -4.92 23.59 17.86
C ASP A 222 -4.65 24.01 16.40
N TRP A 223 -3.49 24.62 16.11
CA TRP A 223 -3.04 24.91 14.76
C TRP A 223 -2.82 23.63 13.92
N GLN A 224 -2.29 22.57 14.53
CA GLN A 224 -2.13 21.28 13.85
C GLN A 224 -3.49 20.69 13.50
N LYS A 225 -4.46 20.73 14.41
CA LYS A 225 -5.81 20.23 14.16
C LYS A 225 -6.50 21.01 13.06
N GLN A 226 -6.44 22.35 13.10
CA GLN A 226 -7.00 23.21 12.05
C GLN A 226 -6.36 22.91 10.69
N PHE A 227 -5.03 22.74 10.64
CA PHE A 227 -4.32 22.38 9.43
C PHE A 227 -4.79 21.03 8.84
N GLU A 228 -5.07 20.06 9.70
CA GLU A 228 -5.55 18.73 9.29
C GLU A 228 -7.01 18.78 8.83
N GLU A 229 -7.87 19.57 9.48
CA GLU A 229 -9.28 19.79 9.09
C GLU A 229 -9.41 20.49 7.73
N GLU A 230 -8.44 21.31 7.32
CA GLU A 230 -8.39 21.97 6.01
C GLU A 230 -8.01 21.00 4.87
N PHE A 231 -7.77 19.72 5.15
CA PHE A 231 -7.48 18.74 4.09
C PHE A 231 -8.74 18.46 3.26
N PRO A 232 -8.70 18.69 1.92
CA PRO A 232 -9.91 18.69 1.09
C PRO A 232 -10.43 17.28 0.76
N TYR A 233 -9.77 16.22 1.21
CA TYR A 233 -10.13 14.84 0.94
C TYR A 233 -10.38 14.09 2.24
N GLN A 234 -11.15 13.00 2.16
CA GLN A 234 -11.32 12.10 3.29
C GLN A 234 -10.14 11.13 3.36
N GLU A 235 -9.50 11.05 4.50
CA GLU A 235 -8.41 10.10 4.74
C GLU A 235 -8.92 8.67 4.85
N THR A 236 -8.08 7.72 4.44
CA THR A 236 -8.30 6.31 4.71
C THR A 236 -7.87 5.97 6.14
N ASP A 237 -8.40 4.87 6.70
CA ASP A 237 -8.00 4.40 8.03
C ASP A 237 -6.49 4.15 8.11
N ASP A 238 -5.89 3.65 7.04
CA ASP A 238 -4.44 3.42 6.95
C ASP A 238 -3.65 4.73 6.96
N GLN A 239 -4.12 5.78 6.27
CA GLN A 239 -3.48 7.09 6.28
C GLN A 239 -3.51 7.70 7.68
N LEU A 240 -4.65 7.69 8.37
CA LEU A 240 -4.79 8.19 9.74
C LEU A 240 -3.87 7.44 10.68
N ARG A 241 -3.84 6.12 10.63
CA ARG A 241 -2.93 5.29 11.42
C ARG A 241 -1.47 5.64 11.18
N CYS A 242 -1.05 5.79 9.92
CA CYS A 242 0.33 6.15 9.58
C CYS A 242 0.69 7.56 10.08
N ILE A 243 -0.24 8.52 10.02
CA ILE A 243 -0.05 9.88 10.55
C ILE A 243 0.17 9.82 12.07
N GLU A 244 -0.67 9.08 12.80
CA GLU A 244 -0.53 8.91 14.25
C GLU A 244 0.78 8.23 14.64
N GLU A 245 1.19 7.19 13.91
CA GLU A 245 2.46 6.50 14.14
C GLU A 245 3.67 7.44 13.94
N VAL A 246 3.66 8.27 12.90
CA VAL A 246 4.72 9.26 12.63
C VAL A 246 4.76 10.32 13.73
N LYS A 247 3.62 10.91 14.09
CA LYS A 247 3.53 11.92 15.16
C LYS A 247 4.01 11.38 16.49
N LYS A 248 3.59 10.16 16.85
CA LYS A 248 4.01 9.50 18.08
C LYS A 248 5.52 9.28 18.14
N ASP A 249 6.14 8.89 17.03
CA ASP A 249 7.59 8.75 16.97
C ASP A 249 8.30 10.09 17.12
N MET A 250 7.79 11.17 16.50
CA MET A 250 8.33 12.52 16.63
C MET A 250 8.26 13.05 18.07
N GLU A 251 7.27 12.62 18.85
CA GLU A 251 7.10 12.99 20.27
C GLU A 251 8.03 12.22 21.22
N MET A 252 8.76 11.22 20.71
CA MET A 252 9.73 10.49 21.51
C MET A 252 11.05 11.26 21.68
N SER A 253 11.75 11.06 22.80
CA SER A 253 13.07 11.65 23.06
C SER A 253 14.22 11.03 22.28
N ARG A 254 13.95 10.14 21.33
CA ARG A 254 14.90 9.51 20.41
C ARG A 254 14.63 9.95 18.98
N PRO A 255 15.65 10.12 18.13
CA PRO A 255 15.41 10.50 16.74
C PRO A 255 14.60 9.44 16.00
N MET A 256 13.49 9.85 15.37
CA MET A 256 12.68 8.99 14.51
C MET A 256 13.48 8.49 13.31
N ASP A 257 13.34 7.24 12.92
CA ASP A 257 13.74 6.71 11.60
C ASP A 257 12.67 5.77 11.09
N ARG A 258 11.66 6.34 10.48
CA ARG A 258 10.49 5.61 10.00
C ARG A 258 10.46 5.51 8.49
N LEU A 259 10.09 4.33 8.00
CA LEU A 259 9.83 4.07 6.59
C LEU A 259 8.33 4.04 6.34
N LEU A 260 7.84 4.94 5.51
CA LEU A 260 6.46 4.96 5.03
C LEU A 260 6.38 4.32 3.65
N CYS A 261 5.70 3.18 3.57
CA CYS A 261 5.44 2.45 2.33
C CYS A 261 4.00 2.64 1.88
N GLY A 262 3.77 2.73 0.59
CA GLY A 262 2.44 2.77 -0.01
C GLY A 262 2.55 2.98 -1.51
N ASP A 263 1.62 2.47 -2.28
CA ASP A 263 1.66 2.60 -3.74
C ASP A 263 1.56 4.07 -4.19
N VAL A 264 1.81 4.32 -5.47
CA VAL A 264 1.68 5.66 -6.05
C VAL A 264 0.25 6.14 -5.92
N GLY A 265 0.06 7.38 -5.44
CA GLY A 265 -1.28 7.96 -5.23
C GLY A 265 -1.98 7.54 -3.93
N TYR A 266 -1.31 6.83 -3.00
CA TYR A 266 -1.89 6.43 -1.70
C TYR A 266 -1.80 7.52 -0.62
N GLY A 267 -1.42 8.74 -0.97
CA GLY A 267 -1.41 9.87 -0.03
C GLY A 267 -0.21 9.95 0.90
N LYS A 268 0.91 9.26 0.61
CA LYS A 268 2.17 9.38 1.38
C LYS A 268 2.62 10.82 1.59
N THR A 269 2.43 11.67 0.58
CA THR A 269 2.80 13.09 0.64
C THR A 269 2.03 13.84 1.72
N GLU A 270 0.74 13.56 1.94
CA GLU A 270 -0.03 14.21 3.00
C GLU A 270 0.48 13.83 4.39
N VAL A 271 0.87 12.57 4.61
CA VAL A 271 1.53 12.15 5.87
C VAL A 271 2.79 12.97 6.12
N ALA A 272 3.61 13.15 5.06
CA ALA A 272 4.84 13.95 5.13
C ALA A 272 4.57 15.44 5.38
N ILE A 273 3.53 16.01 4.78
CA ILE A 273 3.11 17.40 4.97
C ILE A 273 2.71 17.64 6.43
N ARG A 274 1.92 16.74 7.03
CA ARG A 274 1.50 16.85 8.45
C ARG A 274 2.68 16.71 9.40
N ALA A 275 3.61 15.83 9.13
CA ALA A 275 4.86 15.73 9.90
C ALA A 275 5.72 17.01 9.77
N ALA A 276 5.81 17.57 8.57
CA ALA A 276 6.52 18.83 8.34
C ALA A 276 5.86 20.00 9.09
N PHE A 277 4.53 20.10 9.05
CA PHE A 277 3.79 21.12 9.77
C PHE A 277 4.05 21.03 11.29
N LYS A 278 3.99 19.80 11.85
CA LYS A 278 4.30 19.57 13.27
C LYS A 278 5.72 20.05 13.64
N ALA A 279 6.70 19.77 12.78
CA ALA A 279 8.07 20.21 13.03
C ALA A 279 8.21 21.73 12.99
N VAL A 280 7.53 22.40 12.05
CA VAL A 280 7.54 23.87 11.94
C VAL A 280 6.85 24.54 13.13
N MET A 281 5.78 23.95 13.66
CA MET A 281 5.11 24.48 14.86
C MET A 281 6.04 24.51 16.09
N ASP A 282 7.03 23.63 16.15
CA ASP A 282 8.10 23.63 17.16
C ASP A 282 9.33 24.44 16.73
N HIS A 283 9.19 25.33 15.75
CA HIS A 283 10.25 26.19 15.20
C HIS A 283 11.46 25.44 14.65
N LYS A 284 11.27 24.18 14.20
CA LYS A 284 12.30 23.38 13.53
C LYS A 284 12.18 23.49 12.02
N GLN A 285 13.35 23.53 11.37
CA GLN A 285 13.40 23.50 9.91
C GLN A 285 13.19 22.09 9.38
N VAL A 286 12.61 21.99 8.20
CA VAL A 286 12.34 20.74 7.49
C VAL A 286 13.08 20.71 6.15
N ALA A 287 13.78 19.63 5.87
CA ALA A 287 14.36 19.35 4.56
C ALA A 287 13.61 18.20 3.88
N TYR A 288 13.10 18.44 2.67
CA TYR A 288 12.43 17.43 1.87
C TYR A 288 13.25 17.10 0.62
N LEU A 289 13.81 15.90 0.58
CA LEU A 289 14.66 15.40 -0.49
C LEU A 289 13.88 14.55 -1.48
N VAL A 290 13.99 14.89 -2.76
CA VAL A 290 13.40 14.13 -3.87
C VAL A 290 14.45 13.83 -4.95
N PRO A 291 14.29 12.72 -5.70
CA PRO A 291 15.33 12.29 -6.65
C PRO A 291 15.40 13.14 -7.93
N THR A 292 14.31 13.79 -8.31
CA THR A 292 14.25 14.55 -9.58
C THR A 292 13.75 15.98 -9.39
N THR A 293 14.15 16.86 -10.28
CA THR A 293 13.75 18.28 -10.26
C THR A 293 12.26 18.47 -10.54
N VAL A 294 11.65 17.60 -11.34
CA VAL A 294 10.21 17.62 -11.61
C VAL A 294 9.43 17.31 -10.34
N LEU A 295 9.81 16.24 -9.62
CA LEU A 295 9.20 15.91 -8.34
C LEU A 295 9.41 17.03 -7.31
N ALA A 296 10.59 17.67 -7.28
CA ALA A 296 10.84 18.80 -6.39
C ALA A 296 9.85 19.95 -6.64
N SER A 297 9.59 20.29 -7.89
CA SER A 297 8.62 21.33 -8.24
C SER A 297 7.19 20.93 -7.89
N GLN A 298 6.79 19.68 -8.14
CA GLN A 298 5.46 19.18 -7.78
C GLN A 298 5.24 19.19 -6.27
N GLN A 299 6.22 18.71 -5.50
CA GLN A 299 6.13 18.71 -4.02
C GLN A 299 6.13 20.15 -3.47
N TYR A 300 6.94 21.03 -4.04
CA TYR A 300 6.94 22.43 -3.66
C TYR A 300 5.56 23.08 -3.81
N GLU A 301 4.91 22.90 -4.95
CA GLU A 301 3.56 23.44 -5.18
C GLU A 301 2.54 22.82 -4.21
N SER A 302 2.64 21.51 -3.93
CA SER A 302 1.75 20.82 -2.99
C SER A 302 1.91 21.36 -1.57
N PHE A 303 3.15 21.50 -1.09
CA PHE A 303 3.45 22.05 0.24
C PHE A 303 3.03 23.51 0.34
N LYS A 304 3.38 24.33 -0.65
CA LYS A 304 3.03 25.74 -0.70
C LYS A 304 1.51 25.94 -0.60
N LYS A 305 0.75 25.20 -1.42
CA LYS A 305 -0.71 25.28 -1.40
C LYS A 305 -1.30 24.84 -0.07
N ARG A 306 -0.78 23.77 0.54
CA ARG A 306 -1.29 23.26 1.82
C ARG A 306 -0.94 24.16 2.99
N MET A 307 0.15 24.92 2.92
CA MET A 307 0.63 25.80 3.98
C MET A 307 0.30 27.28 3.75
N GLU A 308 -0.45 27.59 2.67
CA GLU A 308 -0.73 28.98 2.24
C GLU A 308 -1.45 29.81 3.30
N ASN A 309 -2.35 29.19 4.06
CA ASN A 309 -3.12 29.87 5.11
C ASN A 309 -2.34 30.03 6.43
N PHE A 310 -1.13 29.47 6.50
CA PHE A 310 -0.27 29.51 7.68
C PHE A 310 0.99 30.30 7.34
N ALA A 311 1.52 31.04 8.29
CA ALA A 311 2.72 31.85 8.10
C ALA A 311 4.00 31.01 8.00
N ILE A 312 4.02 30.02 7.08
CA ILE A 312 5.12 29.09 6.87
C ILE A 312 5.81 29.38 5.56
N ASN A 313 7.13 29.55 5.61
CA ASN A 313 7.95 29.87 4.45
C ASN A 313 8.51 28.59 3.81
N VAL A 314 7.96 28.22 2.64
CA VAL A 314 8.39 27.06 1.85
C VAL A 314 9.23 27.52 0.68
N GLU A 315 10.43 26.97 0.51
CA GLU A 315 11.35 27.31 -0.58
C GLU A 315 11.80 26.09 -1.39
N LEU A 316 12.06 26.32 -2.67
CA LEU A 316 12.54 25.31 -3.60
C LEU A 316 14.04 25.48 -3.87
N LEU A 317 14.83 24.42 -3.71
CA LEU A 317 16.26 24.41 -4.00
C LEU A 317 16.62 23.33 -5.03
N ASN A 318 16.69 23.71 -6.30
CA ASN A 318 17.05 22.81 -7.40
C ASN A 318 17.95 23.52 -8.44
N ARG A 319 18.44 22.75 -9.42
CA ARG A 319 19.35 23.27 -10.46
C ARG A 319 18.70 24.22 -11.47
N PHE A 320 17.38 24.29 -11.53
CA PHE A 320 16.69 25.19 -12.46
C PHE A 320 16.57 26.61 -11.92
N ARG A 321 16.73 26.83 -10.63
CA ARG A 321 16.87 28.16 -10.05
C ARG A 321 18.24 28.74 -10.39
N THR A 322 18.29 30.04 -10.63
CA THR A 322 19.53 30.78 -10.87
C THR A 322 20.46 30.68 -9.65
N LYS A 323 21.78 30.86 -9.87
CA LYS A 323 22.74 30.86 -8.75
C LYS A 323 22.41 31.93 -7.71
N LYS A 324 21.90 33.09 -8.13
CA LYS A 324 21.48 34.16 -7.23
C LYS A 324 20.34 33.73 -6.32
N GLU A 325 19.28 33.15 -6.88
CA GLU A 325 18.14 32.63 -6.11
C GLU A 325 18.56 31.50 -5.16
N GLN A 326 19.40 30.57 -5.63
CA GLN A 326 19.92 29.50 -4.77
C GLN A 326 20.68 30.06 -3.57
N ASN A 327 21.57 31.04 -3.79
CA ASN A 327 22.36 31.66 -2.72
C ASN A 327 21.46 32.44 -1.74
N GLU A 328 20.38 33.05 -2.22
CA GLU A 328 19.41 33.73 -1.36
C GLU A 328 18.68 32.71 -0.45
N VAL A 329 18.19 31.60 -1.02
CA VAL A 329 17.56 30.53 -0.24
C VAL A 329 18.51 29.94 0.79
N ILE A 330 19.76 29.69 0.42
CA ILE A 330 20.80 29.16 1.35
C ILE A 330 21.06 30.15 2.48
N LYS A 331 21.15 31.44 2.19
CA LYS A 331 21.30 32.47 3.21
C LYS A 331 20.12 32.51 4.17
N LYS A 332 18.90 32.47 3.65
CA LYS A 332 17.66 32.45 4.44
C LYS A 332 17.56 31.18 5.31
N LEU A 333 17.96 30.00 4.76
CA LEU A 333 18.03 28.75 5.55
C LEU A 333 18.95 28.88 6.76
N LYS A 334 20.15 29.45 6.56
CA LYS A 334 21.13 29.67 7.63
C LYS A 334 20.62 30.63 8.70
N LEU A 335 19.80 31.61 8.33
CA LEU A 335 19.19 32.59 9.24
C LEU A 335 17.96 32.01 9.96
N GLY A 336 17.37 30.93 9.45
CA GLY A 336 16.13 30.34 9.96
C GLY A 336 14.87 31.07 9.46
N GLU A 337 14.97 31.75 8.31
CA GLU A 337 13.86 32.45 7.67
C GLU A 337 13.08 31.53 6.69
N VAL A 338 13.57 30.34 6.44
CA VAL A 338 12.91 29.29 5.66
C VAL A 338 12.60 28.13 6.58
N ASP A 339 11.33 27.78 6.65
CA ASP A 339 10.84 26.70 7.51
C ASP A 339 10.94 25.35 6.82
N VAL A 340 10.57 25.28 5.53
CA VAL A 340 10.59 24.05 4.73
C VAL A 340 11.37 24.29 3.45
N VAL A 341 12.42 23.52 3.21
CA VAL A 341 13.12 23.50 1.92
C VAL A 341 12.89 22.19 1.18
N ILE A 342 12.44 22.28 -0.06
CA ILE A 342 12.20 21.14 -0.94
C ILE A 342 13.23 21.17 -2.06
N GLY A 343 13.86 20.04 -2.35
CA GLY A 343 14.80 19.99 -3.45
C GLY A 343 15.44 18.64 -3.69
N THR A 344 16.43 18.65 -4.58
CA THR A 344 17.18 17.46 -4.98
C THR A 344 18.49 17.34 -4.18
N HIS A 345 19.43 16.55 -4.70
CA HIS A 345 20.78 16.44 -4.14
C HIS A 345 21.48 17.77 -3.86
N ARG A 346 21.00 18.90 -4.41
CA ARG A 346 21.52 20.24 -4.13
C ARG A 346 21.40 20.63 -2.65
N ILE A 347 20.38 20.14 -1.94
CA ILE A 347 20.25 20.34 -0.48
C ILE A 347 21.42 19.71 0.28
N LEU A 348 22.03 18.65 -0.26
CA LEU A 348 23.13 17.91 0.35
C LEU A 348 24.52 18.55 0.05
N SER A 349 24.58 19.71 -0.59
CA SER A 349 25.83 20.37 -0.89
C SER A 349 26.44 21.03 0.35
N GLU A 350 27.76 21.13 0.40
CA GLU A 350 28.51 21.59 1.59
C GLU A 350 28.24 23.05 1.99
N ASP A 351 27.80 23.86 1.01
CA ASP A 351 27.42 25.26 1.20
C ASP A 351 26.02 25.45 1.81
N VAL A 352 25.23 24.37 1.91
CA VAL A 352 23.90 24.42 2.52
C VAL A 352 24.03 24.10 4.01
N SER A 353 23.60 25.03 4.84
CA SER A 353 23.53 24.88 6.29
C SER A 353 22.20 25.31 6.82
N PHE A 354 21.70 24.57 7.79
CA PHE A 354 20.45 24.85 8.50
C PHE A 354 20.78 25.53 9.83
N LYS A 355 19.89 26.40 10.28
CA LYS A 355 19.96 26.96 11.63
C LYS A 355 19.59 25.93 12.67
N ASP A 356 18.46 25.24 12.46
CA ASP A 356 17.94 24.22 13.37
C ASP A 356 17.07 23.18 12.60
N LEU A 357 17.74 22.20 11.96
CA LEU A 357 17.06 21.14 11.22
C LEU A 357 16.48 20.12 12.20
N GLY A 358 15.16 19.93 12.22
CA GLY A 358 14.47 18.94 13.08
C GLY A 358 13.98 17.73 12.32
N LEU A 359 13.54 17.89 11.06
CA LEU A 359 12.97 16.80 10.27
C LEU A 359 13.60 16.71 8.88
N LEU A 360 14.00 15.51 8.50
CA LEU A 360 14.45 15.17 7.14
C LEU A 360 13.49 14.19 6.51
N ILE A 361 12.82 14.61 5.44
CA ILE A 361 11.92 13.76 4.65
C ILE A 361 12.66 13.35 3.38
N ILE A 362 12.63 12.05 3.04
CA ILE A 362 13.33 11.51 1.87
C ILE A 362 12.35 10.70 1.04
N ASP A 363 12.11 11.13 -0.18
CA ASP A 363 11.30 10.38 -1.13
C ASP A 363 12.19 9.51 -2.01
N GLU A 364 11.80 8.22 -2.16
CA GLU A 364 12.50 7.25 -3.00
C GLU A 364 14.03 7.19 -2.76
N GLU A 365 14.44 7.01 -1.50
CA GLU A 365 15.86 6.98 -1.05
C GLU A 365 16.76 6.10 -1.94
N HIS A 366 16.21 5.05 -2.54
CA HIS A 366 16.96 4.14 -3.39
C HIS A 366 17.49 4.77 -4.69
N ARG A 367 16.89 5.86 -5.14
CA ARG A 367 17.28 6.57 -6.37
C ARG A 367 18.46 7.52 -6.18
N PHE A 368 18.90 7.75 -4.94
CA PHE A 368 20.07 8.58 -4.67
C PHE A 368 21.38 7.81 -4.87
N GLY A 369 22.41 8.51 -5.37
CA GLY A 369 23.75 7.96 -5.56
C GLY A 369 24.46 7.59 -4.24
N VAL A 370 25.54 6.83 -4.35
CA VAL A 370 26.32 6.37 -3.18
C VAL A 370 26.83 7.55 -2.34
N LYS A 371 27.38 8.58 -3.00
CA LYS A 371 27.91 9.80 -2.33
C LYS A 371 26.80 10.57 -1.60
N ASP A 372 25.62 10.66 -2.21
CA ASP A 372 24.47 11.34 -1.60
C ASP A 372 23.98 10.57 -0.37
N LYS A 373 23.95 9.23 -0.44
CA LYS A 373 23.58 8.38 0.68
C LYS A 373 24.52 8.54 1.88
N GLU A 374 25.82 8.76 1.66
CA GLU A 374 26.76 9.05 2.75
C GLU A 374 26.50 10.41 3.41
N LYS A 375 26.16 11.44 2.60
CA LYS A 375 25.79 12.75 3.11
C LYS A 375 24.46 12.71 3.87
N ILE A 376 23.48 11.97 3.35
CA ILE A 376 22.22 11.70 4.03
C ILE A 376 22.45 11.03 5.37
N LYS A 377 23.37 10.05 5.46
CA LYS A 377 23.73 9.39 6.73
C LYS A 377 24.24 10.37 7.79
N LYS A 378 25.03 11.38 7.39
CA LYS A 378 25.54 12.41 8.30
C LYS A 378 24.40 13.29 8.82
N LEU A 379 23.48 13.73 7.95
CA LEU A 379 22.31 14.50 8.35
C LEU A 379 21.35 13.72 9.24
N LYS A 380 21.20 12.43 8.97
CA LYS A 380 20.34 11.52 9.76
C LYS A 380 20.78 11.36 11.22
N ALA A 381 22.02 11.71 11.59
CA ALA A 381 22.57 11.33 12.88
C ALA A 381 21.81 11.89 14.08
N SER A 382 21.26 13.10 13.99
CA SER A 382 20.65 13.83 15.11
C SER A 382 19.24 14.37 14.85
N VAL A 383 18.67 14.13 13.66
CA VAL A 383 17.34 14.64 13.27
C VAL A 383 16.36 13.51 13.03
N ASP A 384 15.08 13.80 13.11
CA ASP A 384 14.05 12.88 12.75
C ASP A 384 14.03 12.63 11.24
N VAL A 385 13.82 11.39 10.85
CA VAL A 385 13.82 10.97 9.44
C VAL A 385 12.58 10.20 9.08
N LEU A 386 11.86 10.72 8.10
CA LEU A 386 10.76 10.05 7.43
C LEU A 386 11.18 9.69 6.01
N THR A 387 11.34 8.41 5.72
CA THR A 387 11.62 7.96 4.34
C THR A 387 10.36 7.41 3.72
N MET A 388 10.07 7.79 2.48
CA MET A 388 8.91 7.31 1.74
C MET A 388 9.33 6.50 0.53
N THR A 389 8.55 5.47 0.19
CA THR A 389 8.75 4.70 -1.04
C THR A 389 7.46 4.07 -1.54
N ALA A 390 7.32 3.97 -2.86
CA ALA A 390 6.24 3.22 -3.49
C ALA A 390 6.55 1.73 -3.58
N THR A 391 7.83 1.37 -3.71
CA THR A 391 8.28 -0.01 -3.82
C THR A 391 9.19 -0.35 -2.66
N PRO A 392 8.73 -1.14 -1.68
CA PRO A 392 9.62 -1.59 -0.61
C PRO A 392 10.71 -2.46 -1.21
N ILE A 393 11.96 -1.93 -1.21
CA ILE A 393 13.11 -2.71 -1.67
C ILE A 393 13.36 -3.84 -0.68
N PRO A 394 13.75 -5.05 -1.12
CA PRO A 394 13.99 -6.20 -0.27
C PRO A 394 14.90 -5.92 0.94
N ARG A 395 15.95 -5.07 0.78
CA ARG A 395 16.82 -4.66 1.88
C ARG A 395 16.11 -3.85 2.96
N THR A 396 15.37 -2.83 2.56
CA THR A 396 14.65 -1.92 3.49
C THR A 396 13.53 -2.66 4.20
N LEU A 397 12.84 -3.55 3.49
CA LEU A 397 11.84 -4.45 4.04
C LEU A 397 12.44 -5.45 5.05
N HIS A 398 13.62 -6.02 4.75
CA HIS A 398 14.32 -6.91 5.68
C HIS A 398 14.74 -6.21 6.98
N MET A 399 15.12 -4.94 6.92
CA MET A 399 15.48 -4.16 8.10
C MET A 399 14.28 -3.90 9.01
N SER A 400 13.13 -3.65 8.44
CA SER A 400 11.87 -3.50 9.19
C SER A 400 11.41 -4.83 9.79
N ILE A 401 11.51 -5.94 9.04
CA ILE A 401 11.17 -7.29 9.55
C ILE A 401 12.09 -7.71 10.70
N LEU A 402 13.34 -7.25 10.71
CA LEU A 402 14.28 -7.51 11.80
C LEU A 402 14.08 -6.57 13.00
N GLY A 403 13.10 -5.66 12.96
CA GLY A 403 12.83 -4.68 14.01
C GLY A 403 13.91 -3.60 14.14
N VAL A 404 14.72 -3.42 13.09
CA VAL A 404 15.82 -2.44 13.07
C VAL A 404 15.32 -1.04 12.71
N ARG A 405 14.22 -0.94 11.94
CA ARG A 405 13.62 0.31 11.49
C ARG A 405 12.10 0.26 11.62
N ASP A 406 11.52 1.32 12.16
CA ASP A 406 10.07 1.45 12.26
C ASP A 406 9.45 1.62 10.86
N MET A 407 8.29 0.98 10.62
CA MET A 407 7.65 0.97 9.30
C MET A 407 6.14 1.17 9.41
N SER A 408 5.63 2.07 8.58
CA SER A 408 4.21 2.28 8.34
C SER A 408 3.86 1.92 6.90
N VAL A 409 2.72 1.27 6.68
CA VAL A 409 2.30 0.85 5.34
C VAL A 409 0.86 1.28 5.10
N ILE A 410 0.64 1.97 3.98
CA ILE A 410 -0.69 2.32 3.49
C ILE A 410 -1.09 1.27 2.45
N TYR A 411 -2.09 0.45 2.77
CA TYR A 411 -2.61 -0.60 1.90
C TYR A 411 -3.87 -0.18 1.15
N GLU A 412 -4.62 0.78 1.70
CA GLU A 412 -5.89 1.20 1.14
C GLU A 412 -5.70 2.41 0.22
N PRO A 413 -6.14 2.31 -1.04
CA PRO A 413 -6.14 3.46 -1.94
C PRO A 413 -7.19 4.47 -1.48
N PRO A 414 -7.00 5.79 -1.72
CA PRO A 414 -8.04 6.78 -1.50
C PRO A 414 -9.25 6.51 -2.40
N GLN A 415 -10.44 6.94 -1.96
CA GLN A 415 -11.72 6.61 -2.60
C GLN A 415 -11.80 6.97 -4.09
N ASN A 416 -11.11 8.01 -4.51
CA ASN A 416 -11.13 8.50 -5.90
C ASN A 416 -10.08 7.87 -6.83
N ARG A 417 -9.29 6.90 -6.34
CA ARG A 417 -8.29 6.24 -7.19
C ARG A 417 -8.94 5.16 -8.04
N ARG A 418 -8.97 5.39 -9.34
CA ARG A 418 -9.39 4.35 -10.30
C ARG A 418 -8.25 3.35 -10.48
N PRO A 419 -8.52 2.03 -10.36
CA PRO A 419 -7.50 1.02 -10.64
C PRO A 419 -7.13 1.05 -12.12
N VAL A 420 -5.84 0.88 -12.40
CA VAL A 420 -5.35 0.73 -13.77
C VAL A 420 -5.68 -0.69 -14.23
N GLN A 421 -6.49 -0.82 -15.30
CA GLN A 421 -6.70 -2.11 -15.95
C GLN A 421 -5.45 -2.48 -16.74
N THR A 422 -4.81 -3.57 -16.36
CA THR A 422 -3.58 -4.03 -17.00
C THR A 422 -3.88 -5.26 -17.85
N TYR A 423 -3.51 -5.19 -19.13
CA TYR A 423 -3.60 -6.29 -20.07
C TYR A 423 -2.20 -6.71 -20.48
N VAL A 424 -1.92 -8.01 -20.44
CA VAL A 424 -0.70 -8.60 -20.97
C VAL A 424 -1.09 -9.36 -22.24
N LEU A 425 -0.73 -8.79 -23.39
CA LEU A 425 -1.11 -9.28 -24.71
C LEU A 425 0.13 -9.40 -25.60
N GLU A 426 0.07 -10.22 -26.64
CA GLU A 426 1.02 -10.12 -27.74
C GLU A 426 0.90 -8.73 -28.39
N TYR A 427 2.01 -8.28 -29.03
CA TYR A 427 2.04 -6.96 -29.64
C TYR A 427 0.99 -6.85 -30.75
N ASP A 428 -0.05 -6.05 -30.54
CA ASP A 428 -1.11 -5.77 -31.50
C ASP A 428 -1.34 -4.26 -31.60
N ARG A 429 -1.15 -3.73 -32.83
CA ARG A 429 -1.28 -2.28 -33.10
C ARG A 429 -2.71 -1.78 -32.98
N GLU A 430 -3.71 -2.60 -33.31
CA GLU A 430 -5.11 -2.20 -33.22
C GLU A 430 -5.56 -2.07 -31.77
N VAL A 431 -5.15 -3.02 -30.91
CA VAL A 431 -5.41 -2.96 -29.46
C VAL A 431 -4.74 -1.75 -28.82
N ILE A 432 -3.49 -1.45 -29.22
CA ILE A 432 -2.78 -0.27 -28.71
C ILE A 432 -3.48 1.02 -29.14
N LYS A 433 -3.91 1.11 -30.40
CA LYS A 433 -4.65 2.27 -30.92
C LYS A 433 -5.98 2.46 -30.18
N GLU A 434 -6.72 1.39 -29.95
CA GLU A 434 -7.97 1.44 -29.18
C GLU A 434 -7.73 1.92 -27.73
N ALA A 435 -6.66 1.43 -27.07
CA ALA A 435 -6.32 1.84 -25.72
C ALA A 435 -5.89 3.32 -25.60
N ILE A 436 -5.29 3.88 -26.67
CA ILE A 436 -4.90 5.29 -26.71
C ILE A 436 -6.11 6.19 -27.00
N THR A 437 -7.10 5.70 -27.74
CA THR A 437 -8.27 6.47 -28.15
C THR A 437 -9.41 6.44 -27.10
N LYS A 438 -9.38 5.51 -26.14
CA LYS A 438 -10.25 5.47 -24.96
C LYS A 438 -9.77 6.43 -23.87
#